data_a11b98b9d086b8477858df2b1fe9ab83
#
_entry.id   a11b98b9d086b8477858df2b1fe9ab83
#
_cell.length_a   1.000
_cell.length_b   1.000
_cell.length_c   1.000
_cell.angle_alpha   90.00
_cell.angle_beta   90.00
_cell.angle_gamma   90.00
#
_symmetry.space_group_name_H-M   'P 1'
#
loop_
_entity.id
_entity.type
_entity.pdbx_description
1 polymer ?
#
loop_
_entity_poly.entity_id
_entity_poly.type
_entity_poly.pdbx_seq_one_letter_code
_entity_poly.pdbx_strand_id
1 'polypeptide(L)'
;SDKSFMHLAPRAVLVTNIEADHLDHYRDLDEIYEKFASFIGSVPKDGGVVVACGEDEALVRIARTADRKLFTYGFDESCDMRIASYEPCGIASSFSLALPDGTTVDGRLKQNPGRHNVLNAAGVIGLLWALGYDPAKAAEALAEFAGVKRRFDLVGEVGGITIVDDYAHHPTEIAATIEAASKLGYRRVHVLFQPHRYSRAPLFTEVLKNEFAAAFD
;
A
#
# COMPACT_ATOMS: atom_id res chain seq x y z
N SER A 1 12.45 2.13 10.80
CA SER A 1 11.73 3.00 11.74
C SER A 1 12.29 2.82 13.14
N ASP A 2 12.50 3.91 13.86
CA ASP A 2 13.00 3.96 15.24
C ASP A 2 11.85 3.93 16.28
N LYS A 3 10.69 3.40 15.91
CA LYS A 3 9.45 3.37 16.69
C LYS A 3 8.85 4.76 16.97
N SER A 4 9.27 5.81 16.25
CA SER A 4 8.81 7.19 16.47
C SER A 4 7.29 7.37 16.30
N PHE A 5 6.64 6.55 15.46
CA PHE A 5 5.20 6.58 15.29
C PHE A 5 4.42 6.32 16.61
N MET A 6 5.05 5.64 17.58
CA MET A 6 4.46 5.39 18.91
C MET A 6 4.27 6.67 19.74
N HIS A 7 4.93 7.76 19.37
CA HIS A 7 4.77 9.07 20.04
C HIS A 7 3.61 9.91 19.46
N LEU A 8 2.97 9.41 18.42
CA LEU A 8 1.79 10.07 17.85
C LEU A 8 0.55 9.75 18.71
N ALA A 9 -0.36 10.70 18.80
CA ALA A 9 -1.69 10.54 19.40
C ALA A 9 -2.75 10.68 18.29
N PRO A 10 -2.96 9.65 17.47
CA PRO A 10 -3.81 9.75 16.29
C PRO A 10 -5.30 9.71 16.70
N ARG A 11 -6.10 10.56 16.06
CA ARG A 11 -7.57 10.44 16.11
C ARG A 11 -8.07 9.34 15.17
N ALA A 12 -7.35 9.12 14.07
CA ALA A 12 -7.65 8.06 13.13
C ALA A 12 -6.35 7.50 12.54
N VAL A 13 -6.35 6.22 12.19
CA VAL A 13 -5.21 5.55 11.56
C VAL A 13 -5.65 4.77 10.35
N LEU A 14 -4.82 4.80 9.32
CA LEU A 14 -4.85 3.89 8.20
C LEU A 14 -3.61 3.01 8.27
N VAL A 15 -3.79 1.69 8.27
CA VAL A 15 -2.69 0.73 8.21
C VAL A 15 -2.84 -0.11 6.95
N THR A 16 -1.80 -0.11 6.12
CA THR A 16 -1.82 -0.75 4.80
C THR A 16 -1.35 -2.20 4.87
N ASN A 17 -0.28 -2.47 5.60
CA ASN A 17 0.29 -3.80 5.82
C ASN A 17 1.27 -3.77 7.00
N ILE A 18 1.59 -4.95 7.53
CA ILE A 18 2.63 -5.13 8.55
C ILE A 18 3.56 -6.23 8.09
N GLU A 19 4.82 -5.90 7.83
CA GLU A 19 5.84 -6.82 7.36
C GLU A 19 7.09 -6.78 8.23
N ALA A 20 7.91 -7.83 8.12
CA ALA A 20 9.20 -7.94 8.82
C ALA A 20 10.24 -7.01 8.21
N ASP A 21 10.13 -5.72 8.49
CA ASP A 21 11.13 -4.73 8.10
C ASP A 21 11.74 -4.06 9.33
N HIS A 22 12.87 -3.38 9.14
CA HIS A 22 13.57 -2.67 10.21
C HIS A 22 13.96 -3.56 11.42
N LEU A 23 14.34 -4.80 11.18
CA LEU A 23 14.78 -5.76 12.22
C LEU A 23 16.06 -5.33 12.96
N ASP A 24 16.68 -4.22 12.55
CA ASP A 24 17.70 -3.50 13.32
C ASP A 24 17.13 -2.74 14.54
N HIS A 25 15.81 -2.47 14.55
CA HIS A 25 15.08 -1.78 15.62
C HIS A 25 14.05 -2.65 16.34
N TYR A 26 13.67 -3.77 15.74
CA TYR A 26 12.73 -4.74 16.28
C TYR A 26 13.41 -6.09 16.43
N ARG A 27 13.14 -6.78 17.50
CA ARG A 27 13.67 -8.11 17.78
C ARG A 27 13.19 -9.14 16.74
N ASP A 28 11.90 -9.09 16.42
CA ASP A 28 11.23 -10.02 15.53
C ASP A 28 9.89 -9.42 15.03
N LEU A 29 9.18 -10.18 14.20
CA LEU A 29 7.87 -9.78 13.66
C LEU A 29 6.80 -9.67 14.77
N ASP A 30 6.89 -10.48 15.81
CA ASP A 30 5.93 -10.46 16.92
C ASP A 30 6.02 -9.13 17.68
N GLU A 31 7.24 -8.61 17.91
CA GLU A 31 7.41 -7.27 18.49
C GLU A 31 6.82 -6.18 17.58
N ILE A 32 6.94 -6.31 16.25
CA ILE A 32 6.32 -5.38 15.31
C ILE A 32 4.79 -5.42 15.49
N TYR A 33 4.19 -6.60 15.55
CA TYR A 33 2.77 -6.78 15.78
C TYR A 33 2.31 -6.16 17.13
N GLU A 34 3.05 -6.38 18.21
CA GLU A 34 2.78 -5.77 19.51
C GLU A 34 2.77 -4.23 19.44
N LYS A 35 3.75 -3.64 18.74
CA LYS A 35 3.82 -2.17 18.59
C LYS A 35 2.67 -1.62 17.76
N PHE A 36 2.31 -2.29 16.65
CA PHE A 36 1.16 -1.88 15.86
C PHE A 36 -0.15 -2.06 16.63
N ALA A 37 -0.34 -3.14 17.38
CA ALA A 37 -1.48 -3.32 18.26
C ALA A 37 -1.60 -2.18 19.28
N SER A 38 -0.49 -1.82 19.91
CA SER A 38 -0.42 -0.70 20.87
C SER A 38 -0.73 0.64 20.19
N PHE A 39 -0.20 0.89 19.00
CA PHE A 39 -0.46 2.10 18.23
C PHE A 39 -1.92 2.21 17.80
N ILE A 40 -2.51 1.15 17.26
CA ILE A 40 -3.94 1.08 16.91
C ILE A 40 -4.79 1.30 18.19
N GLY A 41 -4.37 0.68 19.30
CA GLY A 41 -5.03 0.83 20.60
C GLY A 41 -4.95 2.24 21.20
N SER A 42 -4.04 3.11 20.72
CA SER A 42 -3.94 4.51 21.14
C SER A 42 -5.01 5.42 20.51
N VAL A 43 -5.68 4.96 19.45
CA VAL A 43 -6.82 5.68 18.86
C VAL A 43 -7.94 5.80 19.89
N PRO A 44 -8.57 6.98 20.09
CA PRO A 44 -9.66 7.16 21.06
C PRO A 44 -10.83 6.20 20.79
N LYS A 45 -11.44 5.68 21.87
CA LYS A 45 -12.67 4.87 21.74
C LYS A 45 -13.83 5.69 21.18
N ASP A 46 -13.96 6.91 21.67
CA ASP A 46 -15.01 7.83 21.26
C ASP A 46 -14.52 8.72 20.12
N GLY A 47 -15.15 8.56 18.97
CA GLY A 47 -14.87 9.35 17.76
C GLY A 47 -13.55 9.02 17.05
N GLY A 48 -12.81 8.01 17.50
CA GLY A 48 -11.65 7.50 16.80
C GLY A 48 -12.01 6.45 15.75
N VAL A 49 -11.18 6.30 14.71
CA VAL A 49 -11.40 5.37 13.59
C VAL A 49 -10.11 4.66 13.22
N VAL A 50 -10.22 3.38 12.95
CA VAL A 50 -9.16 2.54 12.38
C VAL A 50 -9.62 2.05 11.01
N VAL A 51 -8.78 2.20 10.01
CA VAL A 51 -8.97 1.62 8.68
C VAL A 51 -7.79 0.68 8.40
N ALA A 52 -8.06 -0.58 8.12
CA ALA A 52 -7.06 -1.61 7.95
C ALA A 52 -7.23 -2.34 6.60
N CYS A 53 -6.12 -2.59 5.91
CA CYS A 53 -6.15 -3.38 4.70
C CYS A 53 -6.58 -4.83 5.00
N GLY A 54 -7.64 -5.29 4.35
CA GLY A 54 -8.18 -6.64 4.49
C GLY A 54 -7.35 -7.72 3.81
N GLU A 55 -6.42 -7.34 2.93
CA GLU A 55 -5.49 -8.26 2.27
C GLU A 55 -4.40 -8.77 3.24
N ASP A 56 -4.24 -8.15 4.41
CA ASP A 56 -3.33 -8.58 5.48
C ASP A 56 -4.13 -9.15 6.66
N GLU A 57 -4.27 -10.47 6.70
CA GLU A 57 -5.02 -11.17 7.75
C GLU A 57 -4.44 -10.93 9.15
N ALA A 58 -3.11 -10.80 9.29
CA ALA A 58 -2.47 -10.56 10.57
C ALA A 58 -2.81 -9.16 11.08
N LEU A 59 -2.77 -8.16 10.19
CA LEU A 59 -3.21 -6.80 10.51
C LEU A 59 -4.67 -6.76 10.94
N VAL A 60 -5.58 -7.40 10.19
CA VAL A 60 -7.02 -7.44 10.52
C VAL A 60 -7.24 -8.06 11.90
N ARG A 61 -6.55 -9.18 12.19
CA ARG A 61 -6.62 -9.82 13.52
C ARG A 61 -6.18 -8.87 14.63
N ILE A 62 -5.05 -8.17 14.45
CA ILE A 62 -4.52 -7.21 15.42
C ILE A 62 -5.48 -6.03 15.58
N ALA A 63 -5.98 -5.48 14.49
CA ALA A 63 -6.89 -4.34 14.54
C ALA A 63 -8.19 -4.67 15.29
N ARG A 64 -8.71 -5.89 15.14
CA ARG A 64 -9.90 -6.35 15.88
C ARG A 64 -9.66 -6.45 17.39
N THR A 65 -8.46 -6.79 17.84
CA THR A 65 -8.16 -6.87 19.29
C THR A 65 -8.11 -5.51 19.98
N ALA A 66 -7.93 -4.44 19.22
CA ALA A 66 -7.83 -3.09 19.79
C ALA A 66 -9.16 -2.52 20.32
N ASP A 67 -10.31 -3.15 20.02
CA ASP A 67 -11.65 -2.69 20.44
C ASP A 67 -11.90 -1.21 20.05
N ARG A 68 -11.71 -0.89 18.78
CA ARG A 68 -11.92 0.43 18.16
C ARG A 68 -12.91 0.34 17.02
N LYS A 69 -13.48 1.47 16.62
CA LYS A 69 -14.28 1.52 15.40
C LYS A 69 -13.38 1.18 14.22
N LEU A 70 -13.54 -0.01 13.67
CA LEU A 70 -12.72 -0.59 12.61
C LEU A 70 -13.51 -0.69 11.31
N PHE A 71 -12.88 -0.32 10.21
CA PHE A 71 -13.29 -0.68 8.86
C PHE A 71 -12.15 -1.36 8.13
N THR A 72 -12.45 -2.47 7.47
CA THR A 72 -11.51 -3.15 6.57
C THR A 72 -11.73 -2.69 5.13
N TYR A 73 -10.68 -2.68 4.33
CA TYR A 73 -10.76 -2.35 2.90
C TYR A 73 -9.89 -3.29 2.07
N GLY A 74 -10.31 -3.56 0.85
CA GLY A 74 -9.58 -4.44 -0.05
C GLY A 74 -10.40 -4.89 -1.25
N PHE A 75 -9.90 -5.88 -1.96
CA PHE A 75 -10.61 -6.51 -3.08
C PHE A 75 -11.51 -7.66 -2.64
N ASP A 76 -11.22 -8.24 -1.48
CA ASP A 76 -11.98 -9.34 -0.94
C ASP A 76 -13.40 -8.92 -0.58
N GLU A 77 -14.37 -9.80 -0.83
CA GLU A 77 -15.80 -9.56 -0.58
C GLU A 77 -16.13 -9.42 0.91
N SER A 78 -15.26 -9.90 1.78
CA SER A 78 -15.42 -9.79 3.24
C SER A 78 -15.02 -8.42 3.79
N CYS A 79 -14.41 -7.55 2.97
CA CYS A 79 -14.06 -6.20 3.39
C CYS A 79 -15.27 -5.30 3.49
N ASP A 80 -15.29 -4.44 4.53
CA ASP A 80 -16.34 -3.42 4.72
C ASP A 80 -16.38 -2.42 3.55
N MET A 81 -15.21 -2.06 3.03
CA MET A 81 -15.02 -1.18 1.88
C MET A 81 -14.37 -2.00 0.77
N ARG A 82 -15.12 -2.28 -0.28
CA ARG A 82 -14.69 -3.20 -1.33
C ARG A 82 -14.26 -2.46 -2.59
N ILE A 83 -13.08 -2.79 -3.09
CA ILE A 83 -12.68 -2.41 -4.45
C ILE A 83 -13.39 -3.36 -5.42
N ALA A 84 -14.50 -2.89 -5.99
CA ALA A 84 -15.39 -3.69 -6.84
C ALA A 84 -14.82 -3.90 -8.25
N SER A 85 -14.03 -2.95 -8.75
CA SER A 85 -13.34 -3.06 -10.04
C SER A 85 -11.97 -2.40 -9.98
N TYR A 86 -11.04 -2.89 -10.79
CA TYR A 86 -9.73 -2.32 -11.02
C TYR A 86 -9.30 -2.56 -12.47
N GLU A 87 -8.95 -1.50 -13.16
CA GLU A 87 -8.50 -1.55 -14.55
C GLU A 87 -7.18 -0.80 -14.69
N PRO A 88 -6.08 -1.50 -15.00
CA PRO A 88 -4.83 -0.85 -15.38
C PRO A 88 -4.95 -0.22 -16.76
N CYS A 89 -4.47 1.01 -16.90
CA CYS A 89 -4.51 1.77 -18.15
C CYS A 89 -3.14 2.43 -18.42
N GLY A 90 -2.16 1.65 -18.88
CA GLY A 90 -0.78 2.07 -18.93
C GLY A 90 -0.27 2.40 -17.53
N ILE A 91 0.38 3.57 -17.34
CA ILE A 91 0.82 4.05 -16.02
C ILE A 91 -0.32 4.56 -15.13
N ALA A 92 -1.52 4.68 -15.66
CA ALA A 92 -2.72 5.07 -14.92
C ALA A 92 -3.48 3.83 -14.44
N SER A 93 -4.39 4.04 -13.50
CA SER A 93 -5.32 3.03 -13.03
C SER A 93 -6.68 3.65 -12.77
N SER A 94 -7.76 2.92 -13.05
CA SER A 94 -9.10 3.25 -12.60
C SER A 94 -9.66 2.14 -11.70
N PHE A 95 -10.52 2.52 -10.78
CA PHE A 95 -11.13 1.58 -9.85
C PHE A 95 -12.48 2.11 -9.34
N SER A 96 -13.30 1.22 -8.81
CA SER A 96 -14.54 1.56 -8.15
C SER A 96 -14.51 1.01 -6.72
N LEU A 97 -14.84 1.86 -5.74
CA LEU A 97 -14.86 1.54 -4.31
C LEU A 97 -16.30 1.59 -3.79
N ALA A 98 -16.81 0.45 -3.33
CA ALA A 98 -18.08 0.36 -2.63
C ALA A 98 -17.88 0.61 -1.13
N LEU A 99 -18.66 1.51 -0.54
CA LEU A 99 -18.61 1.91 0.87
C LEU A 99 -19.76 1.28 1.66
N PRO A 100 -19.65 1.15 2.99
CA PRO A 100 -20.64 0.47 3.83
C PRO A 100 -22.04 1.09 3.83
N ASP A 101 -22.15 2.37 3.49
CA ASP A 101 -23.43 3.08 3.38
C ASP A 101 -24.15 2.89 2.03
N GLY A 102 -23.58 2.06 1.14
CA GLY A 102 -24.07 1.81 -0.21
C GLY A 102 -23.56 2.81 -1.27
N THR A 103 -22.79 3.80 -0.86
CA THR A 103 -22.14 4.72 -1.81
C THR A 103 -21.06 3.99 -2.61
N THR A 104 -21.01 4.25 -3.91
CA THR A 104 -19.92 3.81 -4.78
C THR A 104 -19.16 5.01 -5.29
N VAL A 105 -17.84 4.94 -5.26
CA VAL A 105 -16.92 6.00 -5.67
C VAL A 105 -16.00 5.50 -6.74
N ASP A 106 -15.99 6.16 -7.89
CA ASP A 106 -15.04 5.89 -8.95
C ASP A 106 -13.77 6.72 -8.73
N GLY A 107 -12.61 6.05 -8.74
CA GLY A 107 -11.32 6.65 -8.54
C GLY A 107 -10.40 6.44 -9.73
N ARG A 108 -9.47 7.37 -9.91
CA ARG A 108 -8.43 7.30 -10.94
C ARG A 108 -7.10 7.74 -10.39
N LEU A 109 -6.05 6.98 -10.71
CA LEU A 109 -4.65 7.34 -10.45
C LEU A 109 -3.96 7.61 -11.78
N LYS A 110 -3.36 8.80 -11.96
CA LYS A 110 -2.77 9.21 -13.25
C LYS A 110 -1.42 8.55 -13.55
N GLN A 111 -0.59 8.33 -12.51
CA GLN A 111 0.81 7.94 -12.67
C GLN A 111 1.27 6.87 -11.66
N ASN A 112 0.36 6.20 -11.00
CA ASN A 112 0.70 5.22 -9.98
C ASN A 112 0.14 3.86 -10.39
N PRO A 113 0.86 3.11 -11.27
CA PRO A 113 0.40 1.80 -11.69
C PRO A 113 0.49 0.78 -10.56
N GLY A 114 -0.29 -0.28 -10.68
CA GLY A 114 -0.25 -1.42 -9.80
C GLY A 114 -1.36 -1.46 -8.75
N ARG A 115 -1.75 -2.68 -8.44
CA ARG A 115 -2.82 -3.03 -7.51
C ARG A 115 -2.60 -2.42 -6.12
N HIS A 116 -1.36 -2.38 -5.65
CA HIS A 116 -1.00 -1.82 -4.35
C HIS A 116 -1.29 -0.30 -4.24
N ASN A 117 -1.14 0.45 -5.32
CA ASN A 117 -1.47 1.88 -5.31
C ASN A 117 -2.98 2.12 -5.27
N VAL A 118 -3.76 1.25 -5.92
CA VAL A 118 -5.22 1.27 -5.81
C VAL A 118 -5.67 0.93 -4.39
N LEU A 119 -5.04 -0.06 -3.73
CA LEU A 119 -5.27 -0.35 -2.30
C LEU A 119 -4.98 0.89 -1.45
N ASN A 120 -3.83 1.54 -1.63
CA ASN A 120 -3.48 2.75 -0.88
C ASN A 120 -4.52 3.86 -1.09
N ALA A 121 -4.96 4.09 -2.33
CA ALA A 121 -5.98 5.08 -2.66
C ALA A 121 -7.34 4.76 -2.02
N ALA A 122 -7.77 3.50 -2.11
CA ALA A 122 -9.01 3.04 -1.48
C ALA A 122 -8.98 3.22 0.04
N GLY A 123 -7.84 2.90 0.69
CA GLY A 123 -7.65 3.13 2.11
C GLY A 123 -7.77 4.61 2.50
N VAL A 124 -7.19 5.52 1.70
CA VAL A 124 -7.30 6.97 1.93
C VAL A 124 -8.74 7.45 1.77
N ILE A 125 -9.43 7.06 0.69
CA ILE A 125 -10.84 7.42 0.48
C ILE A 125 -11.70 6.89 1.64
N GLY A 126 -11.49 5.63 2.02
CA GLY A 126 -12.19 5.00 3.11
C GLY A 126 -11.96 5.67 4.47
N LEU A 127 -10.73 6.08 4.77
CA LEU A 127 -10.41 6.83 5.99
C LEU A 127 -11.14 8.19 6.00
N LEU A 128 -11.10 8.92 4.91
CA LEU A 128 -11.76 10.23 4.80
C LEU A 128 -13.28 10.09 4.91
N TRP A 129 -13.88 9.09 4.26
CA TRP A 129 -15.30 8.78 4.41
C TRP A 129 -15.65 8.45 5.87
N ALA A 130 -14.87 7.60 6.53
CA ALA A 130 -15.10 7.22 7.92
C ALA A 130 -14.98 8.40 8.91
N LEU A 131 -14.26 9.45 8.53
CA LEU A 131 -14.16 10.73 9.24
C LEU A 131 -15.26 11.73 8.87
N GLY A 132 -16.19 11.38 7.96
CA GLY A 132 -17.30 12.21 7.55
C GLY A 132 -17.00 13.19 6.41
N TYR A 133 -15.89 13.03 5.71
CA TYR A 133 -15.59 13.80 4.50
C TYR A 133 -16.26 13.17 3.27
N ASP A 134 -16.49 13.98 2.26
CA ASP A 134 -17.05 13.56 0.97
C ASP A 134 -16.05 12.65 0.22
N PRO A 135 -16.37 11.37 0.01
CA PRO A 135 -15.46 10.43 -0.63
C PRO A 135 -15.26 10.72 -2.13
N ALA A 136 -16.21 11.35 -2.80
CA ALA A 136 -16.07 11.75 -4.21
C ALA A 136 -14.99 12.84 -4.35
N LYS A 137 -15.00 13.84 -3.46
CA LYS A 137 -13.95 14.86 -3.42
C LYS A 137 -12.57 14.28 -3.08
N ALA A 138 -12.52 13.26 -2.22
CA ALA A 138 -11.28 12.54 -1.94
C ALA A 138 -10.75 11.84 -3.20
N ALA A 139 -11.61 11.18 -3.97
CA ALA A 139 -11.24 10.54 -5.24
C ALA A 139 -10.79 11.56 -6.30
N GLU A 140 -11.46 12.71 -6.42
CA GLU A 140 -11.07 13.82 -7.31
C GLU A 140 -9.67 14.34 -6.94
N ALA A 141 -9.38 14.56 -5.64
CA ALA A 141 -8.08 15.01 -5.18
C ALA A 141 -6.96 13.99 -5.47
N LEU A 142 -7.25 12.69 -5.31
CA LEU A 142 -6.31 11.62 -5.65
C LEU A 142 -6.06 11.53 -7.16
N ALA A 143 -7.04 11.86 -8.00
CA ALA A 143 -6.85 11.91 -9.44
C ALA A 143 -5.87 13.02 -9.88
N GLU A 144 -5.70 14.07 -9.08
CA GLU A 144 -4.71 15.14 -9.32
C GLU A 144 -3.35 14.85 -8.65
N PHE A 145 -3.25 13.79 -7.84
CA PHE A 145 -2.02 13.43 -7.15
C PHE A 145 -0.98 12.91 -8.15
N ALA A 146 0.13 13.62 -8.26
CA ALA A 146 1.21 13.31 -9.21
C ALA A 146 2.15 12.18 -8.75
N GLY A 147 1.83 11.51 -7.63
CA GLY A 147 2.70 10.48 -7.04
C GLY A 147 3.77 11.05 -6.11
N VAL A 148 4.66 10.18 -5.67
CA VAL A 148 5.80 10.51 -4.82
C VAL A 148 7.07 10.23 -5.62
N LYS A 149 8.05 11.13 -5.54
CA LYS A 149 9.38 10.90 -6.15
C LYS A 149 9.95 9.56 -5.69
N ARG A 150 10.56 8.84 -6.63
CA ARG A 150 11.15 7.52 -6.40
C ARG A 150 10.13 6.46 -5.97
N ARG A 151 8.86 6.58 -6.39
CA ARG A 151 7.80 5.56 -6.28
C ARG A 151 7.13 5.42 -7.64
N PHE A 152 7.65 4.51 -8.46
CA PHE A 152 7.36 4.37 -9.88
C PHE A 152 7.45 5.73 -10.61
N ASP A 153 8.50 6.48 -10.31
CA ASP A 153 8.69 7.86 -10.77
C ASP A 153 9.19 7.86 -12.22
N LEU A 154 8.40 8.40 -13.12
CA LEU A 154 8.76 8.51 -14.52
C LEU A 154 9.82 9.60 -14.71
N VAL A 155 11.07 9.20 -14.84
CA VAL A 155 12.22 10.10 -15.00
C VAL A 155 12.25 10.71 -16.39
N GLY A 156 11.87 9.93 -17.40
CA GLY A 156 11.83 10.40 -18.79
C GLY A 156 11.72 9.30 -19.81
N GLU A 157 11.68 9.71 -21.08
CA GLU A 157 11.68 8.81 -22.23
C GLU A 157 12.74 9.26 -23.24
N VAL A 158 13.63 8.36 -23.63
CA VAL A 158 14.70 8.64 -24.60
C VAL A 158 14.82 7.48 -25.59
N GLY A 159 14.70 7.76 -26.89
CA GLY A 159 14.85 6.76 -27.94
C GLY A 159 13.86 5.59 -27.85
N GLY A 160 12.66 5.82 -27.34
CA GLY A 160 11.64 4.80 -27.11
C GLY A 160 11.90 3.93 -25.88
N ILE A 161 12.82 4.36 -25.00
CA ILE A 161 13.09 3.72 -23.70
C ILE A 161 12.51 4.60 -22.60
N THR A 162 11.56 4.06 -21.86
CA THR A 162 11.00 4.69 -20.68
C THR A 162 11.88 4.39 -19.46
N ILE A 163 12.25 5.43 -18.72
CA ILE A 163 13.11 5.32 -17.53
C ILE A 163 12.27 5.62 -16.29
N VAL A 164 12.24 4.67 -15.37
CA VAL A 164 11.50 4.75 -14.11
C VAL A 164 12.46 4.61 -12.93
N ASP A 165 12.33 5.47 -11.91
CA ASP A 165 13.05 5.36 -10.64
C ASP A 165 12.09 4.91 -9.54
N ASP A 166 12.48 3.87 -8.81
CA ASP A 166 11.73 3.36 -7.66
C ASP A 166 12.67 3.09 -6.47
N TYR A 167 12.25 3.48 -5.29
CA TYR A 167 13.02 3.26 -4.06
C TYR A 167 12.70 1.90 -3.41
N ALA A 168 12.02 1.02 -4.11
CA ALA A 168 11.73 -0.33 -3.64
C ALA A 168 13.01 -1.03 -3.19
N HIS A 169 13.04 -1.47 -1.96
CA HIS A 169 14.19 -2.11 -1.33
C HIS A 169 13.80 -3.27 -0.41
N HIS A 170 12.51 -3.48 -0.16
CA HIS A 170 11.96 -4.68 0.43
C HIS A 170 11.53 -5.64 -0.68
N PRO A 171 11.66 -6.97 -0.52
CA PRO A 171 11.26 -7.94 -1.55
C PRO A 171 9.85 -7.73 -2.08
N THR A 172 8.88 -7.53 -1.20
CA THR A 172 7.47 -7.28 -1.57
C THR A 172 7.31 -6.00 -2.40
N GLU A 173 8.04 -4.92 -2.07
CA GLU A 173 8.02 -3.67 -2.84
C GLU A 173 8.59 -3.89 -4.25
N ILE A 174 9.72 -4.62 -4.35
CA ILE A 174 10.37 -4.91 -5.63
C ILE A 174 9.43 -5.74 -6.51
N ALA A 175 8.83 -6.79 -5.96
CA ALA A 175 7.87 -7.63 -6.68
C ALA A 175 6.69 -6.81 -7.21
N ALA A 176 6.10 -5.95 -6.38
CA ALA A 176 4.99 -5.09 -6.76
C ALA A 176 5.38 -4.11 -7.89
N THR A 177 6.59 -3.54 -7.84
CA THR A 177 7.11 -2.63 -8.88
C THR A 177 7.34 -3.36 -10.20
N ILE A 178 7.95 -4.56 -10.16
CA ILE A 178 8.19 -5.38 -11.36
C ILE A 178 6.87 -5.85 -11.96
N GLU A 179 5.93 -6.32 -11.15
CA GLU A 179 4.59 -6.70 -11.59
C GLU A 179 3.87 -5.52 -12.29
N ALA A 180 3.93 -4.33 -11.70
CA ALA A 180 3.37 -3.14 -12.32
C ALA A 180 4.02 -2.84 -13.67
N ALA A 181 5.36 -2.88 -13.76
CA ALA A 181 6.11 -2.63 -14.98
C ALA A 181 5.81 -3.67 -16.08
N SER A 182 5.68 -4.95 -15.71
CA SER A 182 5.40 -6.04 -16.69
C SER A 182 4.04 -5.88 -17.37
N LYS A 183 3.07 -5.26 -16.68
CA LYS A 183 1.72 -5.02 -17.22
C LYS A 183 1.60 -3.79 -18.12
N LEU A 184 2.66 -3.00 -18.28
CA LEU A 184 2.65 -1.79 -19.11
C LEU A 184 2.78 -2.07 -20.63
N GLY A 185 2.94 -3.33 -21.03
CA GLY A 185 3.02 -3.72 -22.45
C GLY A 185 4.35 -3.40 -23.13
N TYR A 186 5.40 -3.13 -22.37
CA TYR A 186 6.74 -2.97 -22.94
C TYR A 186 7.27 -4.31 -23.48
N ARG A 187 7.96 -4.25 -24.61
CA ARG A 187 8.58 -5.45 -25.23
C ARG A 187 9.66 -6.07 -24.34
N ARG A 188 10.35 -5.27 -23.56
CA ARG A 188 11.39 -5.69 -22.61
C ARG A 188 11.38 -4.76 -21.41
N VAL A 189 11.55 -5.34 -20.24
CA VAL A 189 11.77 -4.63 -18.98
C VAL A 189 13.17 -4.96 -18.49
N HIS A 190 13.99 -3.95 -18.22
CA HIS A 190 15.31 -4.11 -17.63
C HIS A 190 15.27 -3.56 -16.22
N VAL A 191 15.64 -4.36 -15.26
CA VAL A 191 15.68 -3.97 -13.84
C VAL A 191 17.13 -3.79 -13.42
N LEU A 192 17.47 -2.58 -12.96
CA LEU A 192 18.75 -2.27 -12.32
C LEU A 192 18.48 -2.15 -10.83
N PHE A 193 18.99 -3.10 -10.06
CA PHE A 193 18.78 -3.16 -8.63
C PHE A 193 20.08 -2.97 -7.86
N GLN A 194 20.08 -2.05 -6.89
CA GLN A 194 21.15 -1.88 -5.94
C GLN A 194 20.65 -2.19 -4.53
N PRO A 195 21.11 -3.28 -3.89
CA PRO A 195 20.73 -3.62 -2.52
C PRO A 195 21.05 -2.49 -1.55
N HIS A 196 20.09 -2.17 -0.69
CA HIS A 196 20.24 -1.16 0.34
C HIS A 196 20.47 -1.82 1.69
N ARG A 197 21.60 -1.50 2.34
CA ARG A 197 22.14 -2.06 3.60
C ARG A 197 22.58 -3.53 3.52
N TYR A 198 23.78 -3.79 4.05
CA TYR A 198 24.35 -5.14 4.14
C TYR A 198 23.52 -6.09 5.02
N SER A 199 22.85 -5.58 6.06
CA SER A 199 22.00 -6.38 6.95
C SER A 199 20.77 -6.98 6.25
N ARG A 200 20.36 -6.43 5.11
CA ARG A 200 19.25 -6.94 4.30
C ARG A 200 19.70 -7.93 3.21
N ALA A 201 21.00 -7.97 2.89
CA ALA A 201 21.51 -8.82 1.82
C ALA A 201 21.11 -10.32 1.97
N PRO A 202 21.08 -10.94 3.16
CA PRO A 202 20.63 -12.32 3.32
C PRO A 202 19.15 -12.54 3.00
N LEU A 203 18.28 -11.55 3.28
CA LEU A 203 16.85 -11.60 2.96
C LEU A 203 16.61 -11.60 1.44
N PHE A 204 17.53 -11.02 0.65
CA PHE A 204 17.41 -10.94 -0.79
C PHE A 204 17.80 -12.21 -1.52
N THR A 205 18.64 -13.06 -0.94
CA THR A 205 19.23 -14.18 -1.70
C THR A 205 18.21 -15.25 -2.07
N GLU A 206 17.21 -15.51 -1.26
CA GLU A 206 16.17 -16.49 -1.56
C GLU A 206 14.94 -15.88 -2.21
N VAL A 207 14.50 -14.71 -1.76
CA VAL A 207 13.32 -14.05 -2.28
C VAL A 207 13.56 -13.50 -3.68
N LEU A 208 14.73 -12.90 -3.94
CA LEU A 208 15.09 -12.46 -5.28
C LEU A 208 15.19 -13.61 -6.28
N LYS A 209 15.65 -14.78 -5.88
CA LYS A 209 15.69 -15.96 -6.77
C LYS A 209 14.30 -16.39 -7.20
N ASN A 210 13.32 -16.37 -6.31
CA ASN A 210 11.98 -16.86 -6.60
C ASN A 210 11.12 -15.80 -7.29
N GLU A 211 11.18 -14.55 -6.86
CA GLU A 211 10.32 -13.49 -7.39
C GLU A 211 10.89 -12.83 -8.65
N PHE A 212 12.22 -12.70 -8.78
CA PHE A 212 12.80 -12.30 -10.06
C PHE A 212 12.64 -13.39 -11.13
N ALA A 213 12.79 -14.67 -10.80
CA ALA A 213 12.53 -15.74 -11.75
C ALA A 213 11.06 -15.74 -12.19
N ALA A 214 10.11 -15.66 -11.27
CA ALA A 214 8.67 -15.65 -11.57
C ALA A 214 8.21 -14.40 -12.35
N ALA A 215 8.92 -13.29 -12.27
CA ALA A 215 8.58 -12.06 -13.00
C ALA A 215 9.15 -12.02 -14.41
N PHE A 216 10.08 -12.93 -14.76
CA PHE A 216 10.80 -12.95 -16.05
C PHE A 216 10.59 -14.23 -16.87
N ASP A 217 9.86 -15.23 -16.36
CA ASP A 217 9.34 -16.39 -17.09
C ASP A 217 7.99 -16.07 -17.76
#